data_2ce5e7fca4935032b3ef50cf3373daf4
#
_entry.id   2ce5e7fca4935032b3ef50cf3373daf4
#
_cell.length_a   1.000
_cell.length_b   1.000
_cell.length_c   1.000
_cell.angle_alpha   90.00
_cell.angle_beta   90.00
_cell.angle_gamma   90.00
#
_symmetry.space_group_name_H-M   'P 1'
#
loop_
_entity.id
_entity.type
_entity.pdbx_description
1 polymer ?
#
loop_
_entity_poly.entity_id
_entity_poly.type
_entity_poly.pdbx_seq_one_letter_code
_entity_poly.pdbx_strand_id
1 'polypeptide(L)'
;MKGTKTEANLWAAFAGESQARNKYTFYASKAKKEGYEQIAAIFQETADQEKEHAKLWFKQVHGIGGTAENLVDAAAGENYEWTDMYPTMAKEAREEGFVEIAALFEAVSRVEKVHEDRYKKLLENVQNGMVFSRNEECVWQCRNCGHLHVGKMAPEMCPVCAHPKAYFQIKPENYGLIEKAPRGALFLFSLYR
;
A
#
# COMPACT_ATOMS: atom_id res chain seq x y z
N MET A 1 -20.41 20.64 -1.37
CA MET A 1 -20.89 19.76 -2.47
C MET A 1 -21.71 18.55 -2.00
N LYS A 2 -21.74 18.28 -0.69
CA LYS A 2 -22.35 17.04 -0.14
C LYS A 2 -23.79 16.82 -0.63
N GLY A 3 -24.08 15.65 -1.19
CA GLY A 3 -25.39 15.24 -1.70
C GLY A 3 -25.77 15.81 -3.09
N THR A 4 -24.86 16.46 -3.79
CA THR A 4 -25.14 17.00 -5.13
C THR A 4 -24.83 16.00 -6.23
N LYS A 5 -25.44 16.17 -7.42
CA LYS A 5 -25.09 15.40 -8.64
C LYS A 5 -23.62 15.59 -9.02
N THR A 6 -23.06 16.79 -8.79
CA THR A 6 -21.64 17.07 -9.05
C THR A 6 -20.72 16.22 -8.18
N GLU A 7 -21.04 16.06 -6.90
CA GLU A 7 -20.27 15.16 -6.04
C GLU A 7 -20.31 13.72 -6.53
N ALA A 8 -21.49 13.22 -6.88
CA ALA A 8 -21.64 11.87 -7.45
C ALA A 8 -20.85 11.71 -8.77
N ASN A 9 -20.86 12.72 -9.64
CA ASN A 9 -20.10 12.71 -10.88
C ASN A 9 -18.59 12.70 -10.63
N LEU A 10 -18.10 13.43 -9.64
CA LEU A 10 -16.68 13.44 -9.27
C LEU A 10 -16.22 12.07 -8.75
N TRP A 11 -17.04 11.42 -7.92
CA TRP A 11 -16.75 10.04 -7.47
C TRP A 11 -16.78 9.04 -8.63
N ALA A 12 -17.74 9.16 -9.55
CA ALA A 12 -17.81 8.33 -10.74
C ALA A 12 -16.60 8.55 -11.67
N ALA A 13 -16.18 9.81 -11.85
CA ALA A 13 -14.98 10.13 -12.62
C ALA A 13 -13.71 9.56 -11.96
N PHE A 14 -13.53 9.74 -10.66
CA PHE A 14 -12.41 9.14 -9.91
C PHE A 14 -12.37 7.61 -10.07
N ALA A 15 -13.52 6.94 -9.94
CA ALA A 15 -13.61 5.50 -10.12
C ALA A 15 -13.27 5.07 -11.55
N GLY A 16 -13.77 5.79 -12.57
CA GLY A 16 -13.51 5.51 -13.97
C GLY A 16 -12.03 5.61 -14.33
N GLU A 17 -11.38 6.71 -13.95
CA GLU A 17 -9.94 6.91 -14.19
C GLU A 17 -9.07 5.92 -13.41
N SER A 18 -9.44 5.59 -12.18
CA SER A 18 -8.74 4.58 -11.38
C SER A 18 -8.80 3.19 -12.03
N GLN A 19 -9.95 2.81 -12.58
CA GLN A 19 -10.11 1.57 -13.34
C GLN A 19 -9.32 1.59 -14.65
N ALA A 20 -9.36 2.70 -15.41
CA ALA A 20 -8.62 2.88 -16.65
C ALA A 20 -7.12 2.72 -16.40
N ARG A 21 -6.58 3.41 -15.39
CA ARG A 21 -5.19 3.30 -14.96
C ARG A 21 -4.77 1.84 -14.74
N ASN A 22 -5.54 1.09 -13.95
CA ASN A 22 -5.19 -0.30 -13.65
C ASN A 22 -5.28 -1.19 -14.90
N LYS A 23 -6.36 -1.07 -15.71
CA LYS A 23 -6.51 -1.83 -16.97
C LYS A 23 -5.36 -1.58 -17.92
N TYR A 24 -4.95 -0.33 -18.12
CA TYR A 24 -3.86 -0.01 -19.06
C TYR A 24 -2.51 -0.53 -18.58
N THR A 25 -2.25 -0.56 -17.28
CA THR A 25 -1.06 -1.23 -16.72
C THR A 25 -1.06 -2.74 -17.03
N PHE A 26 -2.22 -3.40 -16.95
CA PHE A 26 -2.35 -4.82 -17.31
C PHE A 26 -2.14 -5.04 -18.80
N TYR A 27 -2.68 -4.14 -19.65
CA TYR A 27 -2.52 -4.20 -21.10
C TYR A 27 -1.07 -3.93 -21.53
N ALA A 28 -0.38 -2.97 -20.88
CA ALA A 28 1.05 -2.74 -21.07
C ALA A 28 1.88 -4.00 -20.81
N SER A 29 1.61 -4.69 -19.68
CA SER A 29 2.27 -5.95 -19.35
C SER A 29 2.01 -7.04 -20.40
N LYS A 30 0.80 -7.14 -20.93
CA LYS A 30 0.46 -8.11 -21.98
C LYS A 30 1.16 -7.77 -23.29
N ALA A 31 1.10 -6.53 -23.75
CA ALA A 31 1.75 -6.07 -24.96
C ALA A 31 3.26 -6.32 -24.94
N LYS A 32 3.91 -6.06 -23.79
CA LYS A 32 5.33 -6.36 -23.60
C LYS A 32 5.66 -7.85 -23.76
N LYS A 33 4.84 -8.74 -23.17
CA LYS A 33 4.99 -10.19 -23.31
C LYS A 33 4.83 -10.68 -24.75
N GLU A 34 4.06 -9.95 -25.57
CA GLU A 34 3.86 -10.24 -27.00
C GLU A 34 4.90 -9.57 -27.90
N GLY A 35 5.87 -8.84 -27.35
CA GLY A 35 6.95 -8.18 -28.09
C GLY A 35 6.59 -6.80 -28.67
N TYR A 36 5.46 -6.21 -28.27
CA TYR A 36 5.01 -4.89 -28.74
C TYR A 36 5.47 -3.79 -27.79
N GLU A 37 6.76 -3.52 -27.69
CA GLU A 37 7.35 -2.58 -26.74
C GLU A 37 6.79 -1.16 -26.89
N GLN A 38 6.57 -0.66 -28.11
CA GLN A 38 5.98 0.66 -28.33
C GLN A 38 4.54 0.73 -27.81
N ILE A 39 3.71 -0.27 -28.07
CA ILE A 39 2.34 -0.33 -27.60
C ILE A 39 2.30 -0.41 -26.07
N ALA A 40 3.19 -1.21 -25.49
CA ALA A 40 3.34 -1.32 -24.03
C ALA A 40 3.70 0.03 -23.40
N ALA A 41 4.64 0.77 -24.00
CA ALA A 41 5.03 2.10 -23.55
C ALA A 41 3.87 3.11 -23.62
N ILE A 42 3.07 3.10 -24.68
CA ILE A 42 1.90 3.98 -24.86
C ILE A 42 0.83 3.64 -23.80
N PHE A 43 0.54 2.36 -23.54
CA PHE A 43 -0.39 1.98 -22.48
C PHE A 43 0.10 2.44 -21.11
N GLN A 44 1.40 2.31 -20.81
CA GLN A 44 1.95 2.75 -19.53
C GLN A 44 1.89 4.29 -19.39
N GLU A 45 2.26 5.03 -20.44
CA GLU A 45 2.14 6.49 -20.46
C GLU A 45 0.70 6.95 -20.19
N THR A 46 -0.27 6.34 -20.89
CA THR A 46 -1.68 6.65 -20.69
C THR A 46 -2.12 6.31 -19.27
N ALA A 47 -1.72 5.15 -18.71
CA ALA A 47 -2.01 4.78 -17.33
C ALA A 47 -1.50 5.83 -16.32
N ASP A 48 -0.33 6.41 -16.56
CA ASP A 48 0.24 7.46 -15.71
C ASP A 48 -0.54 8.79 -15.84
N GLN A 49 -1.08 9.09 -17.01
CA GLN A 49 -1.97 10.24 -17.23
C GLN A 49 -3.31 10.05 -16.51
N GLU A 50 -3.94 8.87 -16.63
CA GLU A 50 -5.21 8.58 -15.94
C GLU A 50 -5.07 8.64 -14.40
N LYS A 51 -3.90 8.29 -13.87
CA LYS A 51 -3.60 8.50 -12.45
C LYS A 51 -3.67 9.99 -12.05
N GLU A 52 -3.15 10.89 -12.88
CA GLU A 52 -3.23 12.33 -12.60
C GLU A 52 -4.66 12.86 -12.74
N HIS A 53 -5.45 12.36 -13.71
CA HIS A 53 -6.88 12.68 -13.82
C HIS A 53 -7.64 12.22 -12.56
N ALA A 54 -7.47 10.97 -12.14
CA ALA A 54 -8.07 10.45 -10.92
C ALA A 54 -7.74 11.33 -9.70
N LYS A 55 -6.49 11.78 -9.57
CA LYS A 55 -6.04 12.65 -8.49
C LYS A 55 -6.71 14.03 -8.51
N LEU A 56 -7.02 14.59 -9.69
CA LEU A 56 -7.78 15.84 -9.81
C LEU A 56 -9.15 15.70 -9.15
N TRP A 57 -9.88 14.64 -9.49
CA TRP A 57 -11.23 14.38 -8.98
C TRP A 57 -11.21 14.04 -7.49
N PHE A 58 -10.28 13.19 -7.06
CA PHE A 58 -10.11 12.81 -5.66
C PHE A 58 -9.88 14.02 -4.75
N LYS A 59 -9.04 14.98 -5.17
CA LYS A 59 -8.80 16.21 -4.42
C LYS A 59 -10.05 17.08 -4.23
N GLN A 60 -11.04 16.99 -5.12
CA GLN A 60 -12.29 17.77 -5.01
C GLN A 60 -13.29 17.15 -4.03
N VAL A 61 -13.31 15.82 -3.90
CA VAL A 61 -14.32 15.09 -3.12
C VAL A 61 -13.82 14.62 -1.76
N HIS A 62 -12.55 14.30 -1.63
CA HIS A 62 -11.95 13.74 -0.42
C HIS A 62 -10.77 14.58 0.07
N GLY A 63 -9.86 14.89 -0.83
CA GLY A 63 -8.61 15.57 -0.52
C GLY A 63 -7.46 14.61 -0.25
N ILE A 64 -6.26 15.19 -0.15
CA ILE A 64 -5.04 14.51 0.28
C ILE A 64 -4.50 15.31 1.43
N GLY A 65 -4.55 14.76 2.62
CA GLY A 65 -4.10 15.38 3.86
C GLY A 65 -2.61 15.22 4.11
N GLY A 66 -2.19 15.53 5.32
CA GLY A 66 -0.85 15.20 5.81
C GLY A 66 -0.65 13.69 5.96
N THR A 67 0.59 13.25 6.12
CA THR A 67 0.94 11.81 6.19
C THR A 67 0.14 11.07 7.27
N ALA A 68 -0.02 11.65 8.46
CA ALA A 68 -0.78 11.03 9.54
C ALA A 68 -2.28 10.89 9.19
N GLU A 69 -2.88 11.92 8.61
CA GLU A 69 -4.28 11.90 8.15
C GLU A 69 -4.50 10.85 7.06
N ASN A 70 -3.60 10.79 6.08
CA ASN A 70 -3.67 9.79 5.01
C ASN A 70 -3.47 8.35 5.54
N LEU A 71 -2.68 8.15 6.60
CA LEU A 71 -2.52 6.84 7.24
C LEU A 71 -3.79 6.42 8.00
N VAL A 72 -4.49 7.37 8.63
CA VAL A 72 -5.80 7.12 9.25
C VAL A 72 -6.82 6.70 8.19
N ASP A 73 -6.90 7.46 7.12
CA ASP A 73 -7.83 7.20 6.01
C ASP A 73 -7.56 5.83 5.36
N ALA A 74 -6.30 5.55 5.03
CA ALA A 74 -5.91 4.25 4.47
C ALA A 74 -6.26 3.09 5.41
N ALA A 75 -5.94 3.19 6.71
CA ALA A 75 -6.28 2.16 7.68
C ALA A 75 -7.80 1.95 7.80
N ALA A 76 -8.61 3.01 7.70
CA ALA A 76 -10.06 2.92 7.72
C ALA A 76 -10.62 2.25 6.46
N GLY A 77 -10.05 2.53 5.29
CA GLY A 77 -10.40 1.86 4.03
C GLY A 77 -10.15 0.37 4.10
N GLU A 78 -8.91 -0.04 4.45
CA GLU A 78 -8.55 -1.46 4.60
C GLU A 78 -9.43 -2.17 5.65
N ASN A 79 -9.74 -1.48 6.77
CA ASN A 79 -10.64 -2.02 7.78
C ASN A 79 -12.03 -2.34 7.20
N TYR A 80 -12.62 -1.42 6.46
CA TYR A 80 -13.91 -1.64 5.79
C TYR A 80 -13.85 -2.81 4.80
N GLU A 81 -12.75 -2.92 4.04
CA GLU A 81 -12.60 -3.97 3.05
C GLU A 81 -12.57 -5.37 3.68
N TRP A 82 -11.84 -5.57 4.78
CA TRP A 82 -11.75 -6.89 5.39
C TRP A 82 -12.86 -7.21 6.41
N THR A 83 -13.53 -6.20 7.01
CA THR A 83 -14.60 -6.45 7.98
C THR A 83 -15.98 -6.54 7.37
N ASP A 84 -16.23 -5.88 6.25
CA ASP A 84 -17.56 -5.71 5.64
C ASP A 84 -17.58 -6.11 4.16
N MET A 85 -16.83 -5.40 3.31
CA MET A 85 -16.92 -5.51 1.85
C MET A 85 -16.62 -6.93 1.35
N TYR A 86 -15.43 -7.44 1.59
CA TYR A 86 -15.03 -8.78 1.12
C TYR A 86 -15.79 -9.93 1.80
N PRO A 87 -16.07 -9.91 3.12
CA PRO A 87 -16.93 -10.92 3.74
C PRO A 87 -18.33 -10.98 3.13
N THR A 88 -18.94 -9.84 2.84
CA THR A 88 -20.24 -9.76 2.18
C THR A 88 -20.17 -10.34 0.76
N MET A 89 -19.19 -9.91 -0.04
CA MET A 89 -19.00 -10.42 -1.41
C MET A 89 -18.71 -11.93 -1.44
N ALA A 90 -17.94 -12.44 -0.49
CA ALA A 90 -17.65 -13.87 -0.39
C ALA A 90 -18.90 -14.70 -0.07
N LYS A 91 -19.77 -14.18 0.82
CA LYS A 91 -21.05 -14.81 1.15
C LYS A 91 -21.96 -14.85 -0.08
N GLU A 92 -22.17 -13.73 -0.74
CA GLU A 92 -22.98 -13.61 -1.94
C GLU A 92 -22.49 -14.55 -3.07
N ALA A 93 -21.18 -14.57 -3.32
CA ALA A 93 -20.59 -15.47 -4.33
C ALA A 93 -20.84 -16.97 -4.00
N ARG A 94 -20.83 -17.36 -2.71
CA ARG A 94 -21.17 -18.74 -2.31
C ARG A 94 -22.64 -19.06 -2.54
N GLU A 95 -23.54 -18.13 -2.20
CA GLU A 95 -24.98 -18.28 -2.40
C GLU A 95 -25.33 -18.42 -3.88
N GLU A 96 -24.57 -17.75 -4.76
CA GLU A 96 -24.69 -17.84 -6.23
C GLU A 96 -23.95 -19.06 -6.83
N GLY A 97 -23.19 -19.84 -6.04
CA GLY A 97 -22.47 -21.02 -6.49
C GLY A 97 -21.04 -20.77 -6.99
N PHE A 98 -20.51 -19.55 -6.89
CA PHE A 98 -19.14 -19.18 -7.29
C PHE A 98 -18.13 -19.43 -6.17
N VAL A 99 -17.94 -20.67 -5.76
CA VAL A 99 -17.15 -21.08 -4.59
C VAL A 99 -15.69 -20.65 -4.70
N GLU A 100 -15.09 -20.72 -5.87
CA GLU A 100 -13.69 -20.32 -6.11
C GLU A 100 -13.51 -18.80 -5.98
N ILE A 101 -14.48 -18.03 -6.49
CA ILE A 101 -14.48 -16.55 -6.35
C ILE A 101 -14.67 -16.16 -4.90
N ALA A 102 -15.56 -16.83 -4.17
CA ALA A 102 -15.74 -16.60 -2.74
C ALA A 102 -14.45 -16.85 -1.96
N ALA A 103 -13.73 -17.93 -2.26
CA ALA A 103 -12.43 -18.22 -1.64
C ALA A 103 -11.36 -17.15 -1.95
N LEU A 104 -11.40 -16.56 -3.17
CA LEU A 104 -10.54 -15.42 -3.54
C LEU A 104 -10.86 -14.17 -2.72
N PHE A 105 -12.14 -13.81 -2.58
CA PHE A 105 -12.55 -12.68 -1.73
C PHE A 105 -12.07 -12.86 -0.28
N GLU A 106 -12.22 -14.05 0.29
CA GLU A 106 -11.73 -14.36 1.64
C GLU A 106 -10.19 -14.30 1.75
N ALA A 107 -9.47 -14.72 0.70
CA ALA A 107 -8.02 -14.65 0.68
C ALA A 107 -7.54 -13.20 0.65
N VAL A 108 -8.12 -12.36 -0.20
CA VAL A 108 -7.80 -10.92 -0.28
C VAL A 108 -8.17 -10.22 1.02
N SER A 109 -9.35 -10.49 1.59
CA SER A 109 -9.77 -9.94 2.90
C SER A 109 -8.70 -10.12 3.98
N ARG A 110 -8.03 -11.28 4.03
CA ARG A 110 -6.92 -11.50 4.97
C ARG A 110 -5.69 -10.63 4.70
N VAL A 111 -5.45 -10.29 3.43
CA VAL A 111 -4.35 -9.38 3.05
C VAL A 111 -4.66 -7.95 3.50
N GLU A 112 -5.92 -7.49 3.32
CA GLU A 112 -6.31 -6.12 3.69
C GLU A 112 -6.23 -5.92 5.21
N LYS A 113 -6.48 -6.97 6.00
CA LYS A 113 -6.18 -6.92 7.45
C LYS A 113 -4.69 -6.65 7.75
N VAL A 114 -3.79 -7.26 6.98
CA VAL A 114 -2.34 -7.02 7.15
C VAL A 114 -1.97 -5.60 6.73
N HIS A 115 -2.62 -5.05 5.70
CA HIS A 115 -2.43 -3.67 5.27
C HIS A 115 -2.90 -2.68 6.35
N GLU A 116 -4.09 -2.89 6.93
CA GLU A 116 -4.59 -2.09 8.05
C GLU A 116 -3.59 -2.09 9.22
N ASP A 117 -3.15 -3.28 9.67
CA ASP A 117 -2.20 -3.41 10.77
C ASP A 117 -0.87 -2.68 10.47
N ARG A 118 -0.43 -2.70 9.22
CA ARG A 118 0.75 -1.97 8.74
C ARG A 118 0.55 -0.46 8.84
N TYR A 119 -0.56 0.08 8.33
CA TYR A 119 -0.85 1.51 8.37
C TYR A 119 -1.01 2.02 9.79
N LYS A 120 -1.64 1.25 10.68
CA LYS A 120 -1.75 1.59 12.12
C LYS A 120 -0.37 1.70 12.78
N LYS A 121 0.54 0.76 12.52
CA LYS A 121 1.93 0.82 13.05
C LYS A 121 2.70 2.01 12.50
N LEU A 122 2.53 2.34 11.23
CA LEU A 122 3.17 3.50 10.62
C LEU A 122 2.61 4.80 11.23
N LEU A 123 1.31 4.89 11.44
CA LEU A 123 0.66 6.00 12.11
C LEU A 123 1.19 6.21 13.53
N GLU A 124 1.28 5.13 14.32
CA GLU A 124 1.87 5.16 15.66
C GLU A 124 3.30 5.68 15.64
N ASN A 125 4.12 5.24 14.69
CA ASN A 125 5.48 5.75 14.52
C ASN A 125 5.52 7.25 14.21
N VAL A 126 4.61 7.74 13.37
CA VAL A 126 4.53 9.17 13.03
C VAL A 126 4.11 9.99 14.25
N GLN A 127 3.06 9.56 14.94
CA GLN A 127 2.49 10.26 16.10
C GLN A 127 3.47 10.33 17.29
N ASN A 128 4.27 9.28 17.48
CA ASN A 128 5.24 9.19 18.57
C ASN A 128 6.65 9.68 18.19
N GLY A 129 6.84 10.23 16.97
CA GLY A 129 8.16 10.68 16.51
C GLY A 129 9.17 9.54 16.30
N MET A 130 8.68 8.31 16.12
CA MET A 130 9.49 7.09 16.06
C MET A 130 9.90 6.69 14.63
N VAL A 131 9.60 7.51 13.61
CA VAL A 131 10.00 7.21 12.24
C VAL A 131 11.51 7.14 12.09
N PHE A 132 12.22 8.11 12.71
CA PHE A 132 13.68 8.24 12.65
C PHE A 132 14.35 8.11 14.01
N SER A 133 13.63 7.56 15.01
CA SER A 133 14.16 7.29 16.35
C SER A 133 13.62 5.96 16.87
N ARG A 134 14.33 5.37 17.85
CA ARG A 134 13.91 4.17 18.59
C ARG A 134 14.32 4.32 20.05
N ASN A 135 13.63 3.60 20.92
CA ASN A 135 13.97 3.57 22.35
C ASN A 135 15.32 2.89 22.61
N GLU A 136 15.69 1.95 21.76
CA GLU A 136 16.94 1.22 21.81
C GLU A 136 17.79 1.46 20.55
N GLU A 137 19.06 1.11 20.62
CA GLU A 137 19.94 1.17 19.47
C GLU A 137 19.48 0.20 18.39
N CYS A 138 19.46 0.66 17.16
CA CYS A 138 19.17 -0.15 15.99
C CYS A 138 20.08 0.24 14.82
N VAL A 139 20.08 -0.56 13.78
CA VAL A 139 20.84 -0.28 12.57
C VAL A 139 19.97 0.51 11.60
N TRP A 140 20.38 1.75 11.34
CA TRP A 140 19.81 2.59 10.30
C TRP A 140 20.54 2.40 8.98
N GLN A 141 19.82 2.36 7.88
CA GLN A 141 20.35 2.22 6.54
C GLN A 141 19.91 3.39 5.67
N CYS A 142 20.87 4.05 5.03
CA CYS A 142 20.58 5.05 4.00
C CYS A 142 20.05 4.35 2.74
N ARG A 143 18.83 4.66 2.33
CA ARG A 143 18.16 4.06 1.14
C ARG A 143 18.83 4.45 -0.18
N ASN A 144 19.63 5.53 -0.20
CA ASN A 144 20.33 5.96 -1.40
C ASN A 144 21.64 5.20 -1.62
N CYS A 145 22.52 5.15 -0.59
CA CYS A 145 23.89 4.62 -0.77
C CYS A 145 24.19 3.36 0.05
N GLY A 146 23.26 2.89 0.88
CA GLY A 146 23.46 1.70 1.70
C GLY A 146 24.28 1.93 2.98
N HIS A 147 24.76 3.17 3.28
CA HIS A 147 25.49 3.46 4.51
C HIS A 147 24.71 3.01 5.74
N LEU A 148 25.41 2.34 6.67
CA LEU A 148 24.86 1.87 7.93
C LEU A 148 25.31 2.75 9.08
N HIS A 149 24.37 3.05 9.97
CA HIS A 149 24.59 3.79 11.21
C HIS A 149 23.93 3.04 12.37
N VAL A 150 24.66 2.83 13.46
CA VAL A 150 24.13 2.23 14.68
C VAL A 150 23.84 3.33 15.69
N GLY A 151 22.63 3.35 16.23
CA GLY A 151 22.23 4.32 17.25
C GLY A 151 20.71 4.36 17.44
N LYS A 152 20.28 5.15 18.42
CA LYS A 152 18.84 5.34 18.72
C LYS A 152 18.14 6.25 17.69
N MET A 153 18.89 7.06 16.95
CA MET A 153 18.38 8.03 15.99
C MET A 153 19.09 7.89 14.65
N ALA A 154 18.36 8.08 13.57
CA ALA A 154 18.94 8.23 12.24
C ALA A 154 19.75 9.55 12.18
N PRO A 155 20.90 9.59 11.48
CA PRO A 155 21.66 10.82 11.27
C PRO A 155 20.83 11.89 10.54
N GLU A 156 21.04 13.17 10.86
CA GLU A 156 20.38 14.28 10.14
C GLU A 156 20.79 14.31 8.66
N MET A 157 22.03 13.90 8.36
CA MET A 157 22.59 13.82 7.02
C MET A 157 23.45 12.57 6.91
N CYS A 158 23.35 11.87 5.78
CA CYS A 158 24.21 10.71 5.48
C CYS A 158 25.66 11.17 5.29
N PRO A 159 26.64 10.66 6.06
CA PRO A 159 28.05 11.08 5.94
C PRO A 159 28.71 10.63 4.63
N VAL A 160 28.11 9.69 3.90
CA VAL A 160 28.66 9.16 2.66
C VAL A 160 28.12 9.88 1.42
N CYS A 161 26.80 10.13 1.37
CA CYS A 161 26.18 10.68 0.15
C CYS A 161 25.40 11.98 0.36
N ALA A 162 25.50 12.58 1.55
CA ALA A 162 24.86 13.84 1.92
C ALA A 162 23.32 13.90 1.74
N HIS A 163 22.65 12.75 1.62
CA HIS A 163 21.19 12.72 1.62
C HIS A 163 20.66 12.98 3.03
N PRO A 164 19.53 13.69 3.16
CA PRO A 164 18.96 14.04 4.45
C PRO A 164 18.41 12.82 5.19
N LYS A 165 18.13 12.99 6.49
CA LYS A 165 17.52 12.01 7.40
C LYS A 165 16.34 11.26 6.81
N ALA A 166 15.55 11.90 5.96
CA ALA A 166 14.40 11.29 5.27
C ALA A 166 14.76 10.05 4.44
N TYR A 167 16.03 9.87 4.08
CA TYR A 167 16.52 8.72 3.35
C TYR A 167 16.88 7.52 4.24
N PHE A 168 16.86 7.67 5.56
CA PHE A 168 17.15 6.55 6.45
C PHE A 168 15.91 5.72 6.76
N GLN A 169 16.14 4.44 6.92
CA GLN A 169 15.17 3.45 7.41
C GLN A 169 15.89 2.49 8.37
N ILE A 170 15.15 1.77 9.21
CA ILE A 170 15.71 0.61 9.90
C ILE A 170 16.15 -0.40 8.84
N LYS A 171 17.37 -0.93 8.98
CA LYS A 171 17.90 -1.94 8.06
C LYS A 171 16.96 -3.15 8.02
N PRO A 172 16.33 -3.45 6.87
CA PRO A 172 15.56 -4.68 6.74
C PRO A 172 16.51 -5.88 6.60
N GLU A 173 16.27 -6.94 7.33
CA GLU A 173 16.99 -8.19 7.24
C GLU A 173 15.97 -9.33 7.16
N ASN A 174 15.51 -9.65 5.95
CA ASN A 174 14.49 -10.67 5.71
C ASN A 174 15.02 -11.89 4.91
N TYR A 175 16.34 -11.98 4.74
CA TYR A 175 17.03 -13.04 3.98
C TYR A 175 17.98 -13.87 4.86
N GLY A 176 18.15 -13.52 6.13
CA GLY A 176 18.89 -14.29 7.09
C GLY A 176 18.13 -15.54 7.59
N LEU A 177 18.83 -16.49 8.20
CA LEU A 177 18.16 -17.57 8.92
C LEU A 177 17.28 -16.96 10.01
N ILE A 178 16.02 -17.36 10.06
CA ILE A 178 15.10 -16.93 11.14
C ILE A 178 15.66 -17.48 12.45
N GLU A 179 16.39 -16.68 13.19
CA GLU A 179 16.64 -16.97 14.60
C GLU A 179 15.26 -16.93 15.29
N LYS A 180 14.73 -18.11 15.56
CA LYS A 180 13.49 -18.43 16.26
C LYS A 180 12.52 -17.27 16.44
N ALA A 181 11.47 -17.25 15.61
CA ALA A 181 10.29 -16.43 15.89
C ALA A 181 9.91 -16.58 17.38
N PRO A 182 9.61 -15.50 18.10
CA PRO A 182 9.19 -15.60 19.50
C PRO A 182 8.06 -16.61 19.60
N ARG A 183 8.13 -17.50 20.59
CA ARG A 183 7.12 -18.54 20.84
C ARG A 183 5.76 -17.88 20.95
N GLY A 184 4.93 -17.99 19.91
CA GLY A 184 3.62 -17.34 19.79
C GLY A 184 3.24 -16.96 18.34
N ALA A 185 4.20 -16.89 17.40
CA ALA A 185 3.94 -16.56 16.00
C ALA A 185 3.64 -17.77 15.09
N LEU A 186 3.42 -18.95 15.68
CA LEU A 186 3.31 -20.23 14.92
C LEU A 186 1.95 -20.45 14.23
N PHE A 187 1.04 -19.46 14.24
CA PHE A 187 -0.32 -19.67 13.72
C PHE A 187 -0.57 -19.14 12.28
N LEU A 188 0.40 -18.50 11.64
CA LEU A 188 0.18 -17.88 10.32
C LEU A 188 0.77 -18.64 9.12
N PHE A 189 1.61 -19.66 9.34
CA PHE A 189 2.28 -20.37 8.24
C PHE A 189 1.68 -21.74 7.85
N SER A 190 0.62 -22.18 8.50
CA SER A 190 0.01 -23.50 8.23
C SER A 190 -1.05 -23.52 7.14
N LEU A 191 -1.26 -22.43 6.38
CA LEU A 191 -2.30 -22.35 5.34
C LEU A 191 -1.76 -22.27 3.90
N TYR A 192 -0.46 -22.51 3.70
CA TYR A 192 0.15 -22.62 2.38
C TYR A 192 0.73 -24.02 2.14
N ARG A 193 -0.13 -25.03 2.19
CA ARG A 193 0.06 -26.34 1.53
C ARG A 193 -1.22 -26.76 0.87
#